data_e2504dcd79f6fcf1b250c01e33c5d500
#
_entry.id   e2504dcd79f6fcf1b250c01e33c5d500
#
_cell.length_a   1.000
_cell.length_b   1.000
_cell.length_c   1.000
_cell.angle_alpha   90.00
_cell.angle_beta   90.00
_cell.angle_gamma   90.00
#
_symmetry.space_group_name_H-M   'P 1'
#
loop_
_entity.id
_entity.type
_entity.pdbx_description
1 polymer ?
#
loop_
_entity_poly.entity_id
_entity_poly.type
_entity_poly.pdbx_seq_one_letter_code
_entity_poly.pdbx_strand_id
1 'polypeptide(L)'
;MMKKFTASRISQDNTLFPPQIILEDDGVTIKCPGFFSGKTTSIPYENISYVSAVTPLIGFSTLSFIVHGEEVVIHGFTKSEVREIERIIAQKQTK
;
A
#
# COMPACT_ATOMS: atom_id res chain seq x y z
N MET A 1 -8.72 -3.15 -14.62
CA MET A 1 -9.42 -3.18 -13.32
C MET A 1 -8.66 -2.32 -12.33
N MET A 2 -9.40 -1.60 -11.53
CA MET A 2 -8.78 -0.74 -10.52
C MET A 2 -9.39 -1.06 -9.16
N LYS A 3 -8.53 -1.23 -8.16
CA LYS A 3 -8.99 -1.50 -6.81
C LYS A 3 -8.29 -0.59 -5.83
N LYS A 4 -9.07 0.05 -4.97
CA LYS A 4 -8.57 1.08 -4.07
C LYS A 4 -8.71 0.64 -2.62
N PHE A 5 -7.66 0.85 -1.85
CA PHE A 5 -7.63 0.58 -0.42
C PHE A 5 -7.25 1.85 0.32
N THR A 6 -8.01 2.19 1.34
CA THR A 6 -7.76 3.38 2.14
C THR A 6 -7.37 2.95 3.56
N ALA A 7 -6.24 3.44 4.04
CA ALA A 7 -5.80 3.14 5.39
C ALA A 7 -6.75 3.74 6.42
N SER A 8 -6.77 3.16 7.62
CA SER A 8 -7.69 3.59 8.67
C SER A 8 -7.26 4.93 9.27
N ARG A 9 -8.25 5.80 9.50
CA ARG A 9 -8.01 7.08 10.16
C ARG A 9 -7.69 6.91 11.64
N ILE A 10 -8.17 5.84 12.24
CA ILE A 10 -7.91 5.61 13.66
C ILE A 10 -6.56 4.95 13.91
N SER A 11 -5.84 4.63 12.85
CA SER A 11 -4.46 4.19 12.99
C SER A 11 -3.60 5.36 13.45
N GLN A 12 -2.54 5.03 14.19
CA GLN A 12 -1.72 6.01 14.91
C GLN A 12 -1.26 7.19 14.07
N ASP A 13 -0.88 6.93 12.82
CA ASP A 13 -0.28 7.96 11.98
C ASP A 13 -1.22 8.51 10.91
N ASN A 14 -2.50 8.16 10.96
CA ASN A 14 -3.44 8.51 9.89
C ASN A 14 -4.62 9.30 10.41
N THR A 15 -4.34 10.39 11.13
CA THR A 15 -5.39 11.11 11.85
C THR A 15 -6.33 11.91 10.96
N LEU A 16 -5.79 12.60 9.96
CA LEU A 16 -6.59 13.49 9.12
C LEU A 16 -6.72 13.00 7.69
N PHE A 17 -5.61 12.62 7.09
CA PHE A 17 -5.56 12.24 5.68
C PHE A 17 -4.91 10.86 5.55
N PRO A 18 -5.70 9.79 5.61
CA PRO A 18 -5.13 8.45 5.54
C PRO A 18 -4.57 8.17 4.14
N PRO A 19 -3.45 7.46 4.06
CA PRO A 19 -2.89 7.08 2.77
C PRO A 19 -3.79 6.09 2.04
N GLN A 20 -3.65 6.05 0.72
CA GLN A 20 -4.43 5.17 -0.13
C GLN A 20 -3.52 4.41 -1.06
N ILE A 21 -3.89 3.18 -1.35
CA ILE A 21 -3.23 2.34 -2.33
C ILE A 21 -4.24 2.00 -3.41
N ILE A 22 -3.89 2.31 -4.65
CA ILE A 22 -4.74 2.00 -5.79
C ILE A 22 -4.02 1.00 -6.67
N LEU A 23 -4.59 -0.18 -6.83
CA LEU A 23 -4.03 -1.23 -7.66
C LEU A 23 -4.65 -1.13 -9.05
N GLU A 24 -3.86 -0.73 -10.01
CA GLU A 24 -4.30 -0.53 -11.39
C GLU A 24 -3.80 -1.67 -12.27
N ASP A 25 -4.10 -1.61 -13.56
CA ASP A 25 -3.73 -2.70 -14.45
C ASP A 25 -2.22 -2.82 -14.64
N ASP A 26 -1.51 -1.72 -14.64
CA ASP A 26 -0.08 -1.71 -14.94
C ASP A 26 0.80 -1.31 -13.76
N GLY A 27 0.22 -0.99 -12.62
CA GLY A 27 1.03 -0.60 -11.47
C GLY A 27 0.21 -0.24 -10.26
N VAL A 28 0.93 0.23 -9.25
CA VAL A 28 0.36 0.64 -7.97
C VAL A 28 0.54 2.14 -7.81
N THR A 29 -0.54 2.82 -7.45
CA THR A 29 -0.47 4.25 -7.12
C THR A 29 -0.65 4.39 -5.63
N ILE A 30 0.29 5.05 -4.99
CA ILE A 30 0.25 5.30 -3.55
C ILE A 30 0.06 6.78 -3.33
N LYS A 31 -1.02 7.12 -2.63
CA LYS A 31 -1.33 8.51 -2.29
C LYS A 31 -1.12 8.70 -0.80
N CYS A 32 -0.22 9.59 -0.45
CA CYS A 32 0.04 9.97 0.93
C CYS A 32 -0.31 11.44 1.08
N PRO A 33 -1.60 11.77 1.26
CA PRO A 33 -1.99 13.18 1.38
C PRO A 33 -1.39 13.79 2.63
N GLY A 34 -0.98 15.04 2.53
CA GLY A 34 -0.40 15.76 3.62
C GLY A 34 -1.08 17.10 3.81
N PHE A 35 -0.69 17.80 4.87
CA PHE A 35 -1.28 19.07 5.20
C PHE A 35 -1.06 20.12 4.12
N PHE A 36 0.17 20.22 3.65
CA PHE A 36 0.55 21.26 2.70
C PHE A 36 0.80 20.73 1.31
N SER A 37 1.17 19.47 1.20
CA SER A 37 1.42 18.89 -0.10
C SER A 37 1.19 17.40 -0.04
N GLY A 38 0.24 16.93 -0.81
CA GLY A 38 0.05 15.51 -0.98
C GLY A 38 1.12 14.95 -1.88
N LYS A 39 1.48 13.70 -1.65
CA LYS A 39 2.44 13.00 -2.50
C LYS A 39 1.77 11.81 -3.14
N THR A 40 1.89 11.71 -4.46
CA THR A 40 1.37 10.58 -5.22
C THR A 40 2.55 9.92 -5.92
N THR A 41 2.67 8.62 -5.71
CA THR A 41 3.74 7.84 -6.31
C THR A 41 3.13 6.70 -7.11
N SER A 42 3.53 6.57 -8.38
CA SER A 42 3.07 5.48 -9.25
C SER A 42 4.22 4.53 -9.49
N ILE A 43 3.99 3.24 -9.24
CA ILE A 43 5.04 2.22 -9.32
C ILE A 43 4.56 1.10 -10.24
N PRO A 44 5.21 0.91 -11.39
CA PRO A 44 4.88 -0.25 -12.23
C PRO A 44 5.14 -1.55 -11.46
N TYR A 45 4.31 -2.56 -11.68
CA TYR A 45 4.47 -3.83 -10.97
C TYR A 45 5.85 -4.44 -11.16
N GLU A 46 6.42 -4.26 -12.32
CA GLU A 46 7.75 -4.81 -12.63
C GLU A 46 8.86 -4.17 -11.82
N ASN A 47 8.62 -2.99 -11.25
CA ASN A 47 9.62 -2.30 -10.45
C ASN A 47 9.56 -2.64 -8.96
N ILE A 48 8.56 -3.42 -8.56
CA ILE A 48 8.43 -3.83 -7.16
C ILE A 48 9.25 -5.11 -6.98
N SER A 49 10.32 -5.00 -6.19
CA SER A 49 11.20 -6.15 -5.95
C SER A 49 10.61 -7.09 -4.91
N TYR A 50 9.92 -6.53 -3.92
CA TYR A 50 9.46 -7.33 -2.80
C TYR A 50 8.31 -6.62 -2.10
N VAL A 51 7.34 -7.39 -1.64
CA VAL A 51 6.22 -6.90 -0.85
C VAL A 51 6.18 -7.72 0.44
N SER A 52 6.12 -7.06 1.57
CA SER A 52 5.98 -7.75 2.84
C SER A 52 4.94 -7.07 3.70
N ALA A 53 4.43 -7.79 4.68
CA ALA A 53 3.43 -7.28 5.58
C ALA A 53 3.68 -7.75 6.99
N VAL A 54 3.45 -6.86 7.95
CA VAL A 54 3.45 -7.20 9.36
C VAL A 54 2.00 -7.19 9.82
N THR A 55 1.50 -8.35 10.23
CA THR A 55 0.10 -8.51 10.64
C THR A 55 0.03 -8.92 12.10
N PRO A 56 -0.02 -7.95 13.02
CA PRO A 56 -0.10 -8.28 14.44
C PRO A 56 -1.42 -8.96 14.79
N LEU A 57 -1.46 -9.63 15.92
CA LEU A 57 -2.69 -10.28 16.38
C LEU A 57 -3.81 -9.27 16.61
N ILE A 58 -3.45 -8.11 17.12
CA ILE A 58 -4.40 -7.03 17.41
C ILE A 58 -3.89 -5.77 16.77
N GLY A 59 -4.79 -5.03 16.12
CA GLY A 59 -4.44 -3.75 15.52
C GLY A 59 -4.28 -3.83 14.02
N PHE A 60 -3.80 -2.74 13.46
CA PHE A 60 -3.68 -2.60 12.01
C PHE A 60 -2.35 -3.15 11.51
N SER A 61 -2.38 -3.58 10.27
CA SER A 61 -1.21 -4.17 9.61
C SER A 61 -0.40 -3.10 8.89
N THR A 62 0.88 -3.40 8.71
CA THR A 62 1.81 -2.54 7.99
C THR A 62 2.22 -3.23 6.71
N LEU A 63 2.18 -2.49 5.62
CA LEU A 63 2.55 -3.01 4.30
C LEU A 63 3.82 -2.31 3.84
N SER A 64 4.78 -3.09 3.33
CA SER A 64 6.06 -2.57 2.84
C SER A 64 6.30 -3.01 1.41
N PHE A 65 6.75 -2.07 0.60
CA PHE A 65 7.18 -2.34 -0.77
C PHE A 65 8.66 -1.98 -0.91
N ILE A 66 9.43 -2.82 -1.57
CA ILE A 66 10.82 -2.51 -1.92
C ILE A 66 10.87 -2.18 -3.40
N VAL A 67 11.25 -0.95 -3.72
CA VAL A 67 11.28 -0.43 -5.08
C VAL A 67 12.64 0.22 -5.31
N HIS A 68 13.44 -0.34 -6.21
CA HIS A 68 14.78 0.18 -6.52
C HIS A 68 15.64 0.36 -5.27
N GLY A 69 15.54 -0.58 -4.33
CA GLY A 69 16.32 -0.54 -3.11
C GLY A 69 15.79 0.37 -2.02
N GLU A 70 14.70 1.07 -2.29
CA GLU A 70 14.07 1.93 -1.29
C GLU A 70 12.82 1.27 -0.73
N GLU A 71 12.56 1.50 0.54
CA GLU A 71 11.40 0.93 1.20
C GLU A 71 10.28 1.97 1.32
N VAL A 72 9.08 1.57 0.89
CA VAL A 72 7.87 2.36 1.05
C VAL A 72 6.99 1.62 2.05
N VAL A 73 6.68 2.26 3.18
CA VAL A 73 5.94 1.63 4.27
C VAL A 73 4.62 2.36 4.48
N ILE A 74 3.53 1.61 4.56
CA ILE A 74 2.21 2.18 4.79
C ILE A 74 1.52 1.38 5.88
N HIS A 75 1.04 2.07 6.90
CA HIS A 75 0.40 1.47 8.06
C HIS A 75 -1.09 1.82 8.08
N GLY A 76 -1.92 0.92 8.59
CA GLY A 76 -3.33 1.22 8.82
C GLY A 76 -4.33 0.35 8.07
N PHE A 77 -3.88 -0.77 7.51
CA PHE A 77 -4.76 -1.69 6.80
C PHE A 77 -5.14 -2.89 7.66
N THR A 78 -6.26 -3.50 7.35
CA THR A 78 -6.66 -4.75 8.01
C THR A 78 -5.86 -5.91 7.41
N LYS A 79 -5.86 -7.04 8.11
CA LYS A 79 -5.18 -8.23 7.62
C LYS A 79 -5.71 -8.69 6.27
N SER A 80 -7.02 -8.65 6.10
CA SER A 80 -7.61 -9.09 4.83
C SER A 80 -7.26 -8.15 3.70
N GLU A 81 -7.19 -6.84 3.96
CA GLU A 81 -6.77 -5.89 2.95
C GLU A 81 -5.33 -6.13 2.52
N VAL A 82 -4.44 -6.34 3.48
CA VAL A 82 -3.03 -6.58 3.17
C VAL A 82 -2.87 -7.86 2.35
N ARG A 83 -3.58 -8.92 2.73
CA ARG A 83 -3.51 -10.19 2.00
C ARG A 83 -4.02 -10.03 0.58
N GLU A 84 -5.08 -9.27 0.40
CA GLU A 84 -5.61 -9.05 -0.94
C GLU A 84 -4.66 -8.22 -1.79
N ILE A 85 -4.04 -7.20 -1.21
CA ILE A 85 -3.06 -6.38 -1.92
C ILE A 85 -1.89 -7.25 -2.37
N GLU A 86 -1.36 -8.07 -1.46
CA GLU A 86 -0.26 -8.97 -1.80
C GLU A 86 -0.64 -9.94 -2.91
N ARG A 87 -1.85 -10.49 -2.84
CA ARG A 87 -2.34 -11.44 -3.83
C ARG A 87 -2.45 -10.80 -5.21
N ILE A 88 -3.00 -9.60 -5.26
CA ILE A 88 -3.18 -8.89 -6.54
C ILE A 88 -1.82 -8.55 -7.15
N ILE A 89 -0.89 -8.06 -6.35
CA ILE A 89 0.44 -7.72 -6.86
C ILE A 89 1.13 -8.97 -7.39
N ALA A 90 1.04 -10.08 -6.66
CA ALA A 90 1.64 -11.32 -7.11
C ALA A 90 1.05 -11.78 -8.44
N GLN A 91 -0.27 -11.66 -8.60
CA GLN A 91 -0.93 -12.01 -9.86
C GLN A 91 -0.46 -11.14 -11.02
N LYS A 92 -0.31 -9.85 -10.77
CA LYS A 92 0.11 -8.93 -11.82
C LYS A 92 1.57 -9.11 -12.21
N GLN A 93 2.38 -9.59 -11.29
CA GLN A 93 3.80 -9.85 -11.56
C GLN A 93 4.03 -11.19 -12.25
N THR A 94 3.09 -12.10 -12.11
CA THR A 94 3.18 -13.42 -12.71
C THR A 94 2.45 -13.42 -14.05
N LYS A 95 3.19 -13.52 -15.14
CA LYS A 95 2.60 -13.56 -16.47
C LYS A 95 3.05 -14.77 -17.23
#